data_e8a85b2347a17b989fc501d1b16b0eb7
#
_entry.id   e8a85b2347a17b989fc501d1b16b0eb7
#
_cell.length_a   1.000
_cell.length_b   1.000
_cell.length_c   1.000
_cell.angle_alpha   90.00
_cell.angle_beta   90.00
_cell.angle_gamma   90.00
#
_symmetry.space_group_name_H-M   'P 1'
#
loop_
_entity.id
_entity.type
_entity.pdbx_description
1 polymer ?
#
loop_
_entity_poly.entity_id
_entity_poly.type
_entity_poly.pdbx_seq_one_letter_code
_entity_poly.pdbx_strand_id
1 'polypeptide(L)'
;MKKILMIAAMMVATLSANAQFEPGTFSLQPKIGINLAKVSNMPNLGGGDYTLDRSLLGGAAFGVEAEYQLAKPFSLAAGLLFSMQGCQWKDDDFTIGGEKIEMKDTKIELNYANIPLVANIYLFKGFAIKGGVQFGFLLSANGKSTTKVDSRTTSFDEDIKDQCKKFDVSIPVGVSYQVPTIPIYIDARAIFGVTDIAKDTMDGDKNSKNQVFQLTVGYKFAL
;
A
#
# COMPACT_ATOMS: atom_id res chain seq x y z
N MET A 1 -22.10 14.70 15.86
CA MET A 1 -23.02 14.95 14.75
C MET A 1 -22.79 16.30 14.07
N LYS A 2 -22.73 17.46 14.77
CA LYS A 2 -22.49 18.78 14.14
C LYS A 2 -21.16 18.90 13.36
N LYS A 3 -20.09 18.29 13.84
CA LYS A 3 -18.77 18.30 13.16
C LYS A 3 -18.76 17.47 11.87
N ILE A 4 -19.50 16.36 11.81
CA ILE A 4 -19.68 15.54 10.61
C ILE A 4 -20.54 16.27 9.59
N LEU A 5 -21.55 17.01 10.04
CA LEU A 5 -22.38 17.84 9.16
C LEU A 5 -21.60 19.03 8.58
N MET A 6 -20.68 19.62 9.32
CA MET A 6 -19.79 20.69 8.81
C MET A 6 -18.83 20.16 7.74
N ILE A 7 -18.27 18.96 7.94
CA ILE A 7 -17.42 18.31 6.92
C ILE A 7 -18.26 17.98 5.68
N ALA A 8 -19.46 17.45 5.85
CA ALA A 8 -20.39 17.19 4.74
C ALA A 8 -20.83 18.49 4.03
N ALA A 9 -21.04 19.59 4.77
CA ALA A 9 -21.39 20.89 4.18
C ALA A 9 -20.22 21.54 3.43
N MET A 10 -18.96 21.37 3.88
CA MET A 10 -17.78 21.75 3.10
C MET A 10 -17.65 20.92 1.83
N MET A 11 -18.07 19.64 1.83
CA MET A 11 -18.09 18.81 0.65
C MET A 11 -19.01 19.31 -0.47
N VAL A 12 -20.10 19.98 -0.14
CA VAL A 12 -21.10 20.48 -1.11
C VAL A 12 -20.73 21.84 -1.69
N ALA A 13 -19.90 22.63 -0.99
CA ALA A 13 -19.57 24.01 -1.40
C ALA A 13 -18.52 24.13 -2.51
N THR A 14 -17.85 23.03 -2.91
CA THR A 14 -16.73 23.07 -3.87
C THR A 14 -17.05 22.41 -5.20
N LEU A 15 -18.27 22.58 -5.74
CA LEU A 15 -18.66 22.08 -7.07
C LEU A 15 -18.05 22.89 -8.23
N SER A 16 -16.88 23.50 -8.06
CA SER A 16 -16.15 24.13 -9.16
C SER A 16 -15.33 23.06 -9.87
N ALA A 17 -15.89 22.51 -10.94
CA ALA A 17 -15.31 21.45 -11.76
C ALA A 17 -14.13 21.94 -12.62
N ASN A 18 -13.01 22.29 -11.99
CA ASN A 18 -11.75 22.47 -12.67
C ASN A 18 -10.81 21.32 -12.30
N ALA A 19 -10.45 20.49 -13.27
CA ALA A 19 -9.55 19.35 -13.07
C ALA A 19 -8.10 19.77 -12.73
N GLN A 20 -7.80 21.05 -12.81
CA GLN A 20 -6.57 21.68 -12.36
C GLN A 20 -6.93 22.93 -11.58
N PHE A 21 -6.37 23.07 -10.38
CA PHE A 21 -6.56 24.27 -9.58
C PHE A 21 -5.61 25.39 -10.02
N GLU A 22 -6.02 26.63 -9.74
CA GLU A 22 -5.15 27.79 -9.93
C GLU A 22 -3.95 27.72 -8.97
N PRO A 23 -2.78 28.25 -9.37
CA PRO A 23 -1.64 28.37 -8.49
C PRO A 23 -2.01 29.06 -7.17
N GLY A 24 -1.47 28.56 -6.05
CA GLY A 24 -1.83 29.03 -4.71
C GLY A 24 -3.00 28.28 -4.06
N THR A 25 -3.71 27.42 -4.80
CA THR A 25 -4.81 26.63 -4.24
C THR A 25 -4.29 25.48 -3.37
N PHE A 26 -4.87 25.35 -2.20
CA PHE A 26 -4.70 24.19 -1.33
C PHE A 26 -5.89 23.25 -1.48
N SER A 27 -5.66 21.95 -1.57
CA SER A 27 -6.73 20.95 -1.66
C SER A 27 -6.51 19.79 -0.71
N LEU A 28 -7.61 19.23 -0.20
CA LEU A 28 -7.61 18.05 0.64
C LEU A 28 -8.19 16.86 -0.14
N GLN A 29 -7.57 15.69 -0.01
CA GLN A 29 -7.84 14.52 -0.82
C GLN A 29 -7.99 13.26 0.03
N PRO A 30 -9.15 13.03 0.70
CA PRO A 30 -9.46 11.71 1.23
C PRO A 30 -9.52 10.68 0.10
N LYS A 31 -8.96 9.48 0.35
CA LYS A 31 -8.92 8.39 -0.61
C LYS A 31 -8.97 7.03 0.05
N ILE A 32 -9.45 6.07 -0.71
CA ILE A 32 -9.52 4.65 -0.35
C ILE A 32 -9.19 3.80 -1.58
N GLY A 33 -8.65 2.64 -1.37
CA GLY A 33 -8.33 1.72 -2.45
C GLY A 33 -7.70 0.43 -1.98
N ILE A 34 -7.02 -0.20 -2.91
CA ILE A 34 -6.41 -1.52 -2.73
C ILE A 34 -4.91 -1.47 -3.00
N ASN A 35 -4.20 -2.36 -2.32
CA ASN A 35 -2.80 -2.69 -2.56
C ASN A 35 -2.68 -4.10 -3.11
N LEU A 36 -1.73 -4.30 -4.01
CA LEU A 36 -1.16 -5.59 -4.37
C LEU A 36 0.31 -5.54 -3.97
N ALA A 37 0.66 -6.27 -2.91
CA ALA A 37 1.96 -6.17 -2.26
C ALA A 37 2.76 -7.47 -2.40
N LYS A 38 4.08 -7.32 -2.44
CA LYS A 38 5.05 -8.40 -2.28
C LYS A 38 6.29 -7.88 -1.56
N VAL A 39 7.06 -8.77 -0.97
CA VAL A 39 8.36 -8.47 -0.38
C VAL A 39 9.43 -9.13 -1.25
N SER A 40 10.45 -8.35 -1.67
CA SER A 40 11.59 -8.87 -2.43
C SER A 40 12.50 -9.73 -1.52
N ASN A 41 13.23 -10.66 -2.13
CA ASN A 41 14.22 -11.47 -1.43
C ASN A 41 13.72 -12.25 -0.20
N MET A 42 12.41 -12.47 -0.09
CA MET A 42 11.90 -13.44 0.86
C MET A 42 12.28 -14.85 0.38
N PRO A 43 12.74 -15.75 1.29
CA PRO A 43 12.98 -17.13 0.91
C PRO A 43 11.69 -17.79 0.44
N ASN A 44 11.81 -18.72 -0.49
CA ASN A 44 10.73 -19.65 -0.74
C ASN A 44 10.56 -20.54 0.49
N LEU A 45 9.34 -20.79 0.91
CA LEU A 45 9.06 -21.71 2.00
C LEU A 45 9.09 -23.14 1.45
N GLY A 46 9.77 -24.04 2.18
CA GLY A 46 9.90 -25.45 1.80
C GLY A 46 11.31 -25.97 2.04
N GLY A 47 11.49 -27.27 1.88
CA GLY A 47 12.78 -27.96 1.99
C GLY A 47 12.84 -29.13 1.02
N GLY A 48 14.02 -29.40 0.45
CA GLY A 48 14.19 -30.43 -0.56
C GLY A 48 13.50 -30.12 -1.87
N ASP A 49 12.69 -31.04 -2.40
CA ASP A 49 12.01 -30.91 -3.69
C ASP A 49 10.70 -30.08 -3.64
N TYR A 50 10.36 -29.50 -2.48
CA TYR A 50 9.09 -28.76 -2.25
C TYR A 50 9.37 -27.29 -2.04
N THR A 51 8.75 -26.44 -2.87
CA THR A 51 8.91 -24.99 -2.83
C THR A 51 7.57 -24.29 -3.02
N LEU A 52 7.12 -23.53 -2.03
CA LEU A 52 5.94 -22.68 -2.17
C LEU A 52 6.27 -21.43 -2.99
N ASP A 53 5.57 -21.26 -4.10
CA ASP A 53 5.65 -20.07 -4.94
C ASP A 53 5.09 -18.84 -4.23
N ARG A 54 5.75 -17.70 -4.41
CA ARG A 54 5.26 -16.42 -3.90
C ARG A 54 4.14 -15.85 -4.76
N SER A 55 3.18 -15.22 -4.11
CA SER A 55 2.05 -14.51 -4.73
C SER A 55 1.92 -13.09 -4.20
N LEU A 56 1.09 -12.29 -4.85
CA LEU A 56 0.78 -10.94 -4.39
C LEU A 56 -0.23 -11.01 -3.25
N LEU A 57 0.05 -10.30 -2.15
CA LEU A 57 -0.90 -10.11 -1.07
C LEU A 57 -1.82 -8.92 -1.40
N GLY A 58 -3.14 -9.18 -1.40
CA GLY A 58 -4.15 -8.14 -1.48
C GLY A 58 -4.31 -7.42 -0.14
N GLY A 59 -4.37 -6.09 -0.14
CA GLY A 59 -4.55 -5.29 1.06
C GLY A 59 -5.38 -4.05 0.82
N ALA A 60 -5.77 -3.34 1.88
CA ALA A 60 -6.46 -2.06 1.82
C ALA A 60 -5.49 -0.89 1.95
N ALA A 61 -5.83 0.23 1.32
CA ALA A 61 -5.18 1.52 1.51
C ALA A 61 -6.22 2.61 1.68
N PHE A 62 -6.07 3.47 2.69
CA PHE A 62 -6.95 4.61 2.87
C PHE A 62 -6.25 5.71 3.66
N GLY A 63 -6.72 6.94 3.49
CA GLY A 63 -6.19 8.09 4.23
C GLY A 63 -6.50 9.40 3.56
N VAL A 64 -5.67 10.40 3.83
CA VAL A 64 -5.85 11.77 3.35
C VAL A 64 -4.53 12.32 2.86
N GLU A 65 -4.52 12.96 1.69
CA GLU A 65 -3.42 13.80 1.21
C GLU A 65 -3.87 15.25 1.11
N ALA A 66 -2.97 16.17 1.42
CA ALA A 66 -3.11 17.59 1.14
C ALA A 66 -2.21 17.93 -0.04
N GLU A 67 -2.72 18.70 -0.99
CA GLU A 67 -1.96 19.12 -2.18
C GLU A 67 -1.98 20.63 -2.31
N TYR A 68 -0.82 21.20 -2.59
CA TYR A 68 -0.64 22.61 -2.87
C TYR A 68 -0.22 22.84 -4.31
N GLN A 69 -1.00 23.61 -5.06
CA GLN A 69 -0.74 23.94 -6.45
C GLN A 69 0.31 25.06 -6.53
N LEU A 70 1.54 24.73 -6.91
CA LEU A 70 2.63 25.71 -7.03
C LEU A 70 2.56 26.49 -8.35
N ALA A 71 2.25 25.80 -9.43
CA ALA A 71 2.08 26.34 -10.78
C ALA A 71 1.06 25.50 -11.53
N LYS A 72 0.51 25.99 -12.67
CA LYS A 72 -0.47 25.19 -13.45
C LYS A 72 -0.03 23.75 -13.73
N PRO A 73 1.23 23.49 -14.18
CA PRO A 73 1.64 22.10 -14.43
C PRO A 73 2.22 21.40 -13.19
N PHE A 74 2.33 22.06 -12.01
CA PHE A 74 3.11 21.51 -10.90
C PHE A 74 2.46 21.71 -9.53
N SER A 75 2.35 20.63 -8.76
CA SER A 75 1.91 20.66 -7.37
C SER A 75 2.76 19.74 -6.48
N LEU A 76 2.69 19.97 -5.17
CA LEU A 76 3.25 19.11 -4.13
C LEU A 76 2.12 18.57 -3.26
N ALA A 77 2.19 17.29 -2.94
CA ALA A 77 1.24 16.64 -2.04
C ALA A 77 1.97 15.95 -0.89
N ALA A 78 1.38 16.02 0.29
CA ALA A 78 1.80 15.29 1.48
C ALA A 78 0.57 14.70 2.16
N GLY A 79 0.70 13.56 2.84
CA GLY A 79 -0.45 12.94 3.46
C GLY A 79 -0.14 11.95 4.56
N LEU A 80 -1.20 11.35 5.07
CA LEU A 80 -1.15 10.24 6.00
C LEU A 80 -2.08 9.13 5.48
N LEU A 81 -1.51 7.96 5.19
CA LEU A 81 -2.21 6.82 4.63
C LEU A 81 -1.99 5.59 5.51
N PHE A 82 -3.06 4.89 5.85
CA PHE A 82 -2.98 3.50 6.29
C PHE A 82 -2.81 2.60 5.07
N SER A 83 -1.94 1.58 5.18
CA SER A 83 -1.58 0.71 4.07
C SER A 83 -1.28 -0.69 4.56
N MET A 84 -2.10 -1.65 4.13
CA MET A 84 -1.83 -3.08 4.33
C MET A 84 -0.90 -3.56 3.21
N GLN A 85 0.21 -4.15 3.60
CA GLN A 85 1.28 -4.63 2.73
C GLN A 85 1.74 -6.02 3.18
N GLY A 86 2.79 -6.54 2.55
CA GLY A 86 3.40 -7.82 2.92
C GLY A 86 3.56 -8.74 1.73
N CYS A 87 3.51 -10.03 1.98
CA CYS A 87 3.59 -11.06 0.95
C CYS A 87 2.79 -12.29 1.35
N GLN A 88 2.43 -13.09 0.35
CA GLN A 88 1.80 -14.39 0.57
C GLN A 88 2.46 -15.45 -0.33
N TRP A 89 2.28 -16.70 0.04
CA TRP A 89 2.65 -17.86 -0.76
C TRP A 89 1.39 -18.51 -1.30
N LYS A 90 1.52 -19.16 -2.46
CA LYS A 90 0.41 -19.95 -3.02
C LYS A 90 0.14 -21.13 -2.11
N ASP A 91 -1.13 -21.50 -2.03
CA ASP A 91 -1.52 -22.76 -1.41
C ASP A 91 -0.92 -23.93 -2.21
N ASP A 92 -0.37 -24.89 -1.51
CA ASP A 92 0.20 -26.10 -2.12
C ASP A 92 -0.06 -27.32 -1.25
N ASP A 93 -0.02 -28.51 -1.88
CA ASP A 93 -0.13 -29.79 -1.19
C ASP A 93 1.02 -30.71 -1.62
N PHE A 94 1.59 -31.38 -0.65
CA PHE A 94 2.68 -32.33 -0.83
C PHE A 94 2.54 -33.54 0.07
N THR A 95 3.20 -34.65 -0.30
CA THR A 95 3.12 -35.90 0.46
C THR A 95 4.49 -36.21 1.07
N ILE A 96 4.55 -36.34 2.39
CA ILE A 96 5.75 -36.78 3.12
C ILE A 96 5.40 -38.05 3.91
N GLY A 97 6.18 -39.12 3.70
CA GLY A 97 5.97 -40.37 4.42
C GLY A 97 4.63 -41.07 4.20
N GLY A 98 3.93 -40.75 3.08
CA GLY A 98 2.59 -41.27 2.77
C GLY A 98 1.44 -40.41 3.34
N GLU A 99 1.72 -39.39 4.11
CA GLU A 99 0.71 -38.45 4.62
C GLU A 99 0.62 -37.22 3.72
N LYS A 100 -0.61 -36.80 3.36
CA LYS A 100 -0.87 -35.59 2.60
C LYS A 100 -0.85 -34.38 3.54
N ILE A 101 0.02 -33.43 3.23
CA ILE A 101 0.16 -32.14 3.93
C ILE A 101 -0.31 -31.03 3.00
N GLU A 102 -1.33 -30.29 3.40
CA GLU A 102 -1.81 -29.10 2.68
C GLU A 102 -1.40 -27.86 3.46
N MET A 103 -0.68 -26.95 2.80
CA MET A 103 -0.35 -25.62 3.34
C MET A 103 -1.22 -24.56 2.67
N LYS A 104 -1.97 -23.82 3.48
CA LYS A 104 -2.93 -22.80 3.03
C LYS A 104 -2.78 -21.50 3.79
N ASP A 105 -3.20 -20.40 3.16
CA ASP A 105 -3.24 -19.06 3.76
C ASP A 105 -1.90 -18.62 4.37
N THR A 106 -0.77 -19.08 3.80
CA THR A 106 0.55 -18.70 4.29
C THR A 106 0.89 -17.29 3.82
N LYS A 107 0.99 -16.34 4.76
CA LYS A 107 1.22 -14.94 4.47
C LYS A 107 1.89 -14.18 5.61
N ILE A 108 2.54 -13.08 5.27
CA ILE A 108 3.02 -12.06 6.18
C ILE A 108 2.24 -10.79 5.91
N GLU A 109 1.51 -10.32 6.90
CA GLU A 109 0.73 -9.08 6.86
C GLU A 109 1.50 -7.97 7.58
N LEU A 110 1.77 -6.87 6.88
CA LEU A 110 2.49 -5.70 7.40
C LEU A 110 1.58 -4.47 7.26
N ASN A 111 1.18 -3.89 8.38
CA ASN A 111 0.34 -2.70 8.39
C ASN A 111 1.18 -1.47 8.69
N TYR A 112 1.11 -0.47 7.81
CA TYR A 112 1.90 0.76 7.92
C TYR A 112 1.01 2.00 8.02
N ALA A 113 1.49 2.98 8.78
CA ALA A 113 1.14 4.38 8.62
C ALA A 113 2.18 5.02 7.68
N ASN A 114 1.77 5.45 6.50
CA ASN A 114 2.63 6.01 5.48
C ASN A 114 2.46 7.52 5.37
N ILE A 115 3.58 8.24 5.27
CA ILE A 115 3.62 9.67 5.00
C ILE A 115 4.27 9.86 3.62
N PRO A 116 3.50 9.91 2.53
CA PRO A 116 4.01 10.24 1.20
C PRO A 116 4.28 11.75 1.08
N LEU A 117 5.37 12.09 0.40
CA LEU A 117 5.71 13.43 -0.10
C LEU A 117 5.89 13.31 -1.60
N VAL A 118 4.94 13.82 -2.39
CA VAL A 118 4.84 13.53 -3.81
C VAL A 118 4.75 14.83 -4.61
N ALA A 119 5.56 14.94 -5.66
CA ALA A 119 5.41 15.95 -6.68
C ALA A 119 4.49 15.44 -7.78
N ASN A 120 3.58 16.28 -8.25
CA ASN A 120 2.69 15.99 -9.38
C ASN A 120 3.02 16.93 -10.53
N ILE A 121 3.12 16.36 -11.73
CA ILE A 121 3.30 17.11 -12.99
C ILE A 121 2.08 16.85 -13.86
N TYR A 122 1.26 17.86 -14.05
CA TYR A 122 0.06 17.81 -14.88
C TYR A 122 0.43 17.97 -16.34
N LEU A 123 0.23 16.94 -17.15
CA LEU A 123 0.56 16.94 -18.58
C LEU A 123 -0.57 17.49 -19.42
N PHE A 124 -1.80 17.16 -19.06
CA PHE A 124 -3.01 17.67 -19.68
C PHE A 124 -4.15 17.67 -18.65
N LYS A 125 -5.31 18.21 -19.05
CA LYS A 125 -6.43 18.43 -18.13
C LYS A 125 -6.80 17.17 -17.35
N GLY A 126 -6.59 17.21 -16.02
CA GLY A 126 -6.88 16.13 -15.08
C GLY A 126 -5.84 15.03 -14.99
N PHE A 127 -4.92 14.87 -15.92
CA PHE A 127 -3.90 13.82 -15.89
C PHE A 127 -2.57 14.33 -15.34
N ALA A 128 -2.04 13.63 -14.34
CA ALA A 128 -0.73 13.92 -13.76
C ALA A 128 0.14 12.68 -13.66
N ILE A 129 1.44 12.86 -13.85
CA ILE A 129 2.47 11.92 -13.43
C ILE A 129 2.95 12.32 -12.05
N LYS A 130 3.33 11.32 -11.26
CA LYS A 130 3.64 11.51 -9.83
C LYS A 130 4.94 10.81 -9.48
N GLY A 131 5.71 11.43 -8.60
CA GLY A 131 6.91 10.82 -8.05
C GLY A 131 7.33 11.50 -6.76
N GLY A 132 8.01 10.76 -5.88
CA GLY A 132 8.40 11.31 -4.60
C GLY A 132 9.07 10.33 -3.67
N VAL A 133 8.96 10.59 -2.38
CA VAL A 133 9.42 9.74 -1.29
C VAL A 133 8.27 9.46 -0.34
N GLN A 134 8.28 8.28 0.28
CA GLN A 134 7.30 7.89 1.28
C GLN A 134 8.00 7.32 2.50
N PHE A 135 7.59 7.76 3.67
CA PHE A 135 8.06 7.28 4.97
C PHE A 135 6.99 6.39 5.57
N GLY A 136 7.34 5.15 5.87
CA GLY A 136 6.46 4.14 6.44
C GLY A 136 6.80 3.84 7.89
N PHE A 137 5.79 3.82 8.76
CA PHE A 137 5.90 3.43 10.16
C PHE A 137 5.09 2.17 10.38
N LEU A 138 5.77 1.08 10.77
CA LEU A 138 5.14 -0.21 10.99
C LEU A 138 4.25 -0.18 12.24
N LEU A 139 2.96 -0.41 12.03
CA LEU A 139 1.95 -0.47 13.09
C LEU A 139 1.83 -1.88 13.68
N SER A 140 1.72 -2.90 12.79
CA SER A 140 1.66 -4.31 13.16
C SER A 140 2.28 -5.19 12.07
N ALA A 141 2.76 -6.35 12.47
CA ALA A 141 3.29 -7.37 11.56
C ALA A 141 2.88 -8.76 12.08
N ASN A 142 2.16 -9.53 11.27
CA ASN A 142 1.65 -10.84 11.63
C ASN A 142 2.03 -11.88 10.58
N GLY A 143 2.57 -13.00 11.04
CA GLY A 143 2.78 -14.21 10.24
C GLY A 143 1.62 -15.17 10.42
N LYS A 144 1.00 -15.61 9.32
CA LYS A 144 -0.13 -16.54 9.33
C LYS A 144 0.14 -17.74 8.45
N SER A 145 -0.30 -18.92 8.88
CA SER A 145 -0.25 -20.14 8.09
C SER A 145 -1.29 -21.14 8.60
N THR A 146 -1.88 -21.91 7.70
CA THR A 146 -2.77 -23.02 8.03
C THR A 146 -2.23 -24.28 7.39
N THR A 147 -1.92 -25.28 8.24
CA THR A 147 -1.45 -26.61 7.81
C THR A 147 -2.51 -27.64 8.09
N LYS A 148 -2.84 -28.45 7.09
CA LYS A 148 -3.69 -29.64 7.25
C LYS A 148 -2.88 -30.90 7.00
N VAL A 149 -2.95 -31.84 7.94
CA VAL A 149 -2.41 -33.19 7.81
C VAL A 149 -3.56 -34.14 8.08
N ASP A 150 -3.98 -34.88 7.05
CA ASP A 150 -5.19 -35.72 7.06
C ASP A 150 -6.44 -34.95 7.54
N SER A 151 -7.00 -35.37 8.68
CA SER A 151 -8.17 -34.73 9.31
C SER A 151 -7.82 -33.66 10.35
N ARG A 152 -6.54 -33.38 10.58
CA ARG A 152 -6.09 -32.39 11.56
C ARG A 152 -5.76 -31.08 10.87
N THR A 153 -6.32 -29.99 11.36
CA THR A 153 -6.00 -28.62 10.92
C THR A 153 -5.31 -27.86 12.05
N THR A 154 -4.15 -27.30 11.77
CA THR A 154 -3.41 -26.44 12.69
C THR A 154 -3.25 -25.07 12.02
N SER A 155 -3.75 -24.02 12.68
CA SER A 155 -3.55 -22.63 12.25
C SER A 155 -2.55 -21.96 13.17
N PHE A 156 -1.67 -21.19 12.54
CA PHE A 156 -0.62 -20.42 13.20
C PHE A 156 -0.86 -18.93 12.90
N ASP A 157 -0.87 -18.10 13.93
CA ASP A 157 -0.97 -16.64 13.84
C ASP A 157 -0.04 -16.04 14.91
N GLU A 158 1.05 -15.41 14.48
CA GLU A 158 2.08 -14.90 15.38
C GLU A 158 2.40 -13.43 15.07
N ASP A 159 2.54 -12.63 16.13
CA ASP A 159 3.09 -11.28 16.02
C ASP A 159 4.61 -11.35 15.79
N ILE A 160 5.02 -10.93 14.60
CA ILE A 160 6.42 -10.89 14.17
C ILE A 160 6.99 -9.46 14.12
N LYS A 161 6.31 -8.49 14.73
CA LYS A 161 6.69 -7.07 14.69
C LYS A 161 8.10 -6.81 15.25
N ASP A 162 8.50 -7.59 16.24
CA ASP A 162 9.84 -7.46 16.83
C ASP A 162 10.95 -7.99 15.91
N GLN A 163 10.62 -8.77 14.89
CA GLN A 163 11.55 -9.24 13.84
C GLN A 163 11.64 -8.24 12.67
N CYS A 164 10.75 -7.25 12.61
CA CYS A 164 10.69 -6.25 11.57
C CYS A 164 11.26 -4.91 12.00
N LYS A 165 11.84 -4.16 11.04
CA LYS A 165 12.21 -2.76 11.25
C LYS A 165 10.94 -1.90 11.30
N LYS A 166 10.90 -0.98 12.26
CA LYS A 166 9.72 -0.13 12.50
C LYS A 166 9.56 1.01 11.49
N PHE A 167 10.61 1.30 10.73
CA PHE A 167 10.67 2.40 9.77
C PHE A 167 11.09 1.90 8.40
N ASP A 168 10.37 2.33 7.36
CA ASP A 168 10.62 2.02 5.95
C ASP A 168 10.65 3.30 5.13
N VAL A 169 11.52 3.36 4.14
CA VAL A 169 11.58 4.42 3.12
C VAL A 169 11.32 3.80 1.77
N SER A 170 10.44 4.41 0.99
CA SER A 170 10.07 3.95 -0.34
C SER A 170 9.94 5.09 -1.33
N ILE A 171 10.00 4.75 -2.62
CA ILE A 171 9.87 5.66 -3.75
C ILE A 171 8.54 5.35 -4.44
N PRO A 172 7.48 6.17 -4.24
CA PRO A 172 6.27 6.10 -5.03
C PRO A 172 6.49 6.75 -6.39
N VAL A 173 6.08 6.06 -7.46
CA VAL A 173 5.93 6.61 -8.81
C VAL A 173 4.58 6.21 -9.35
N GLY A 174 3.92 7.08 -10.11
CA GLY A 174 2.57 6.76 -10.55
C GLY A 174 1.95 7.79 -11.46
N VAL A 175 0.66 7.59 -11.67
CA VAL A 175 -0.18 8.50 -12.46
C VAL A 175 -1.50 8.72 -11.73
N SER A 176 -2.13 9.86 -11.97
CA SER A 176 -3.49 10.10 -11.52
C SER A 176 -4.31 10.80 -12.59
N TYR A 177 -5.60 10.56 -12.53
CA TYR A 177 -6.55 11.22 -13.40
C TYR A 177 -7.72 11.76 -12.59
N GLN A 178 -7.92 13.06 -12.62
CA GLN A 178 -9.09 13.73 -12.06
C GLN A 178 -10.13 13.91 -13.15
N VAL A 179 -11.34 13.45 -12.91
CA VAL A 179 -12.47 13.62 -13.83
C VAL A 179 -12.81 15.12 -13.93
N PRO A 180 -12.79 15.73 -15.13
CA PRO A 180 -12.94 17.18 -15.25
C PRO A 180 -14.27 17.77 -14.76
N THR A 181 -15.31 16.94 -14.70
CA THR A 181 -16.69 17.38 -14.35
C THR A 181 -17.08 17.12 -12.92
N ILE A 182 -16.31 16.32 -12.19
CA ILE A 182 -16.57 15.95 -10.79
C ILE A 182 -15.27 15.91 -10.00
N PRO A 183 -15.28 16.18 -8.71
CA PRO A 183 -14.07 16.22 -7.89
C PRO A 183 -13.53 14.82 -7.52
N ILE A 184 -13.83 13.81 -8.30
CA ILE A 184 -13.32 12.44 -8.13
C ILE A 184 -12.04 12.28 -8.94
N TYR A 185 -11.04 11.64 -8.33
CA TYR A 185 -9.82 11.25 -9.02
C TYR A 185 -9.46 9.80 -8.74
N ILE A 186 -8.75 9.20 -9.68
CA ILE A 186 -8.16 7.87 -9.58
C ILE A 186 -6.65 8.04 -9.54
N ASP A 187 -5.98 7.31 -8.67
CA ASP A 187 -4.54 7.38 -8.47
C ASP A 187 -3.96 5.96 -8.47
N ALA A 188 -3.02 5.70 -9.35
CA ALA A 188 -2.32 4.43 -9.47
C ALA A 188 -0.83 4.66 -9.22
N ARG A 189 -0.25 3.95 -8.24
CA ARG A 189 1.16 4.07 -7.82
C ARG A 189 1.84 2.72 -7.76
N ALA A 190 3.08 2.66 -8.24
CA ALA A 190 4.03 1.63 -7.88
C ALA A 190 4.96 2.21 -6.80
N ILE A 191 5.10 1.50 -5.68
CA ILE A 191 5.85 1.95 -4.50
C ILE A 191 6.97 0.94 -4.29
N PHE A 192 8.21 1.42 -4.39
CA PHE A 192 9.42 0.60 -4.30
C PHE A 192 10.14 0.90 -2.98
N GLY A 193 10.20 -0.09 -2.07
CA GLY A 193 10.98 -0.01 -0.84
C GLY A 193 12.47 0.16 -1.14
N VAL A 194 13.10 1.10 -0.46
CA VAL A 194 14.54 1.36 -0.53
C VAL A 194 15.25 0.71 0.65
N THR A 195 14.65 0.79 1.82
CA THR A 195 15.19 0.23 3.06
C THR A 195 14.86 -1.25 3.20
N ASP A 196 15.64 -1.93 4.01
CA ASP A 196 15.38 -3.29 4.44
C ASP A 196 14.37 -3.29 5.58
N ILE A 197 13.35 -4.16 5.50
CA ILE A 197 12.27 -4.27 6.48
C ILE A 197 12.51 -5.36 7.54
N ALA A 198 13.44 -6.30 7.32
CA ALA A 198 13.82 -7.31 8.29
C ALA A 198 14.94 -6.80 9.21
N LYS A 199 14.92 -7.17 10.50
CA LYS A 199 16.01 -6.86 11.43
C LYS A 199 17.21 -7.79 11.22
N ASP A 200 16.94 -9.08 11.03
CA ASP A 200 17.95 -10.09 10.77
C ASP A 200 17.73 -10.67 9.38
N THR A 201 18.77 -10.74 8.59
CA THR A 201 18.74 -11.37 7.27
C THR A 201 18.78 -12.88 7.45
N MET A 202 17.68 -13.56 7.21
CA MET A 202 17.59 -15.03 7.31
C MET A 202 18.45 -15.76 6.26
N ASP A 203 18.98 -15.06 5.25
CA ASP A 203 19.81 -15.66 4.22
C ASP A 203 20.86 -14.62 3.80
N GLY A 204 22.06 -14.73 4.40
CA GLY A 204 23.20 -13.82 4.30
C GLY A 204 23.19 -12.91 3.09
N ASP A 205 23.07 -11.62 3.28
CA ASP A 205 23.25 -10.49 2.36
C ASP A 205 22.08 -10.01 1.48
N LYS A 206 20.86 -10.54 1.55
CA LYS A 206 19.78 -10.03 0.70
C LYS A 206 18.75 -9.23 1.51
N ASN A 207 18.72 -7.93 1.29
CA ASN A 207 17.75 -7.03 1.92
C ASN A 207 16.31 -7.31 1.45
N SER A 208 15.40 -7.52 2.38
CA SER A 208 13.96 -7.68 2.13
C SER A 208 13.30 -6.31 2.00
N LYS A 209 12.67 -6.01 0.87
CA LYS A 209 12.09 -4.70 0.59
C LYS A 209 10.63 -4.81 0.17
N ASN A 210 9.81 -3.89 0.63
CA ASN A 210 8.42 -3.78 0.20
C ASN A 210 8.31 -3.35 -1.26
N GLN A 211 7.39 -3.97 -2.00
CA GLN A 211 7.00 -3.57 -3.34
C GLN A 211 5.47 -3.61 -3.41
N VAL A 212 4.86 -2.47 -3.70
CA VAL A 212 3.40 -2.34 -3.66
C VAL A 212 2.91 -1.67 -4.94
N PHE A 213 1.91 -2.27 -5.56
CA PHE A 213 1.07 -1.59 -6.52
C PHE A 213 -0.20 -1.14 -5.80
N GLN A 214 -0.46 0.17 -5.79
CA GLN A 214 -1.59 0.78 -5.11
C GLN A 214 -2.53 1.44 -6.11
N LEU A 215 -3.83 1.14 -6.02
CA LEU A 215 -4.88 1.79 -6.78
C LEU A 215 -5.89 2.41 -5.81
N THR A 216 -6.07 3.72 -5.87
CA THR A 216 -7.00 4.44 -5.00
C THR A 216 -7.95 5.32 -5.79
N VAL A 217 -9.14 5.51 -5.23
CA VAL A 217 -10.12 6.51 -5.66
C VAL A 217 -10.27 7.52 -4.54
N GLY A 218 -10.30 8.77 -4.85
CA GLY A 218 -10.43 9.84 -3.89
C GLY A 218 -11.30 11.00 -4.37
N TYR A 219 -11.58 11.89 -3.45
CA TYR A 219 -12.31 13.11 -3.68
C TYR A 219 -11.39 14.30 -3.41
N LYS A 220 -11.36 15.29 -4.30
CA LYS A 220 -10.46 16.45 -4.21
C LYS A 220 -11.24 17.70 -3.86
N PHE A 221 -11.02 18.20 -2.64
CA PHE A 221 -11.64 19.44 -2.13
C PHE A 221 -10.65 20.60 -2.29
N ALA A 222 -11.01 21.65 -3.00
CA ALA A 222 -10.31 22.94 -2.89
C ALA A 222 -10.69 23.63 -1.58
N LEU A 223 -9.71 24.24 -0.91
CA LEU A 223 -9.86 25.01 0.32
C LEU A 223 -9.59 26.49 0.05
#